data_ec38b19b27a21276e90ac8ea9c5438c2
#
_entry.id   ec38b19b27a21276e90ac8ea9c5438c2
#
_cell.length_a   1.000
_cell.length_b   1.000
_cell.length_c   1.000
_cell.angle_alpha   90.00
_cell.angle_beta   90.00
_cell.angle_gamma   90.00
#
_symmetry.space_group_name_H-M   'P 1'
#
loop_
_entity.id
_entity.type
_entity.pdbx_description
1 polymer ?
#
loop_
_entity_poly.entity_id
_entity_poly.type
_entity_poly.pdbx_seq_one_letter_code
_entity_poly.pdbx_strand_id
1 'polypeptide(L)'
;MSESSGLTNRYAKALYELAAEKKIVSKIVKDFQEIKTLLENNDMLMNMIKSPAISKADKLSSISAVLKRMKVDKLTIKFCGTLAANGRLNYLKQIQDVFLSIVS
;
A
#
# COMPACT_ATOMS: atom_id res chain seq x y z
N MET A 1 -9.34 18.73 -9.14
CA MET A 1 -8.60 17.78 -8.30
C MET A 1 -9.53 17.11 -7.33
N SER A 2 -9.44 15.82 -7.21
CA SER A 2 -10.31 15.07 -6.32
C SER A 2 -9.77 15.07 -4.89
N GLU A 3 -10.64 14.77 -3.92
CA GLU A 3 -10.25 14.63 -2.52
C GLU A 3 -9.20 13.54 -2.33
N SER A 4 -9.24 12.49 -3.15
CA SER A 4 -8.28 11.38 -3.08
C SER A 4 -6.84 11.84 -3.33
N SER A 5 -6.65 12.89 -4.13
CA SER A 5 -5.32 13.42 -4.44
C SER A 5 -4.62 13.94 -3.18
N GLY A 6 -5.30 14.75 -2.36
CA GLY A 6 -4.73 15.25 -1.11
C GLY A 6 -4.47 14.15 -0.10
N LEU A 7 -5.40 13.20 -0.01
CA LEU A 7 -5.27 12.05 0.88
C LEU A 7 -4.09 11.17 0.47
N THR A 8 -3.98 10.89 -0.82
CA THR A 8 -2.91 10.08 -1.39
C THR A 8 -1.54 10.70 -1.10
N ASN A 9 -1.42 12.00 -1.28
CA ASN A 9 -0.18 12.73 -1.01
C ASN A 9 0.22 12.66 0.46
N ARG A 10 -0.75 12.79 1.36
CA ARG A 10 -0.48 12.73 2.81
C ARG A 10 0.04 11.36 3.23
N TYR A 11 -0.59 10.29 2.74
CA TYR A 11 -0.14 8.93 3.06
C TYR A 11 1.26 8.65 2.50
N ALA A 12 1.48 9.02 1.25
CA ALA A 12 2.77 8.78 0.60
C ALA A 12 3.89 9.55 1.30
N LYS A 13 3.64 10.79 1.64
CA LYS A 13 4.62 11.64 2.32
C LYS A 13 4.94 11.12 3.72
N ALA A 14 3.91 10.73 4.47
CA ALA A 14 4.10 10.18 5.80
C ALA A 14 4.93 8.89 5.76
N LEU A 15 4.65 8.02 4.80
CA LEU A 15 5.41 6.79 4.63
C LEU A 15 6.86 7.11 4.26
N TYR A 16 7.08 8.05 3.36
CA TYR A 16 8.43 8.46 2.97
C TYR A 16 9.22 8.95 4.18
N GLU A 17 8.62 9.80 5.00
CA GLU A 17 9.28 10.33 6.18
C GLU A 17 9.68 9.23 7.16
N LEU A 18 8.79 8.27 7.40
CA LEU A 18 9.08 7.12 8.26
C LEU A 18 10.19 6.24 7.67
N ALA A 19 10.12 5.97 6.38
CA ALA A 19 11.12 5.14 5.71
C ALA A 19 12.49 5.81 5.71
N ALA A 20 12.52 7.12 5.49
CA ALA A 20 13.76 7.90 5.50
C ALA A 20 14.39 7.91 6.91
N GLU A 21 13.56 8.11 7.93
CA GLU A 21 14.02 8.09 9.32
C GLU A 21 14.63 6.73 9.69
N LYS A 22 14.04 5.65 9.21
CA LYS A 22 14.53 4.29 9.45
C LYS A 22 15.62 3.87 8.47
N LYS A 23 15.94 4.72 7.49
CA LYS A 23 16.95 4.46 6.46
C LYS A 23 16.63 3.23 5.60
N ILE A 24 15.35 3.03 5.30
CA ILE A 24 14.87 1.89 4.51
C ILE A 24 14.05 2.29 3.28
N VAL A 25 14.26 3.50 2.77
CA VAL A 25 13.53 3.97 1.58
C VAL A 25 13.68 3.00 0.41
N SER A 26 14.90 2.54 0.15
CA SER A 26 15.16 1.59 -0.95
C SER A 26 14.40 0.29 -0.79
N LYS A 27 14.30 -0.20 0.45
CA LYS A 27 13.56 -1.43 0.74
C LYS A 27 12.07 -1.25 0.46
N ILE A 28 11.51 -0.10 0.86
CA ILE A 28 10.10 0.19 0.62
C ILE A 28 9.83 0.32 -0.87
N VAL A 29 10.72 0.96 -1.62
CA VAL A 29 10.61 1.05 -3.08
C VAL A 29 10.53 -0.36 -3.69
N LYS A 30 11.43 -1.24 -3.27
CA LYS A 30 11.46 -2.62 -3.76
C LYS A 30 10.17 -3.35 -3.40
N ASP A 31 9.71 -3.20 -2.17
CA ASP A 31 8.45 -3.80 -1.72
C ASP A 31 7.28 -3.35 -2.58
N PHE A 32 7.20 -2.05 -2.86
CA PHE A 32 6.12 -1.50 -3.68
C PHE A 32 6.18 -2.01 -5.12
N GLN A 33 7.37 -2.19 -5.68
CA GLN A 33 7.51 -2.75 -7.01
C GLN A 33 7.00 -4.19 -7.05
N GLU A 34 7.31 -4.99 -6.03
CA GLU A 34 6.83 -6.36 -5.92
C GLU A 34 5.32 -6.42 -5.74
N ILE A 35 4.76 -5.53 -4.92
CA ILE A 35 3.31 -5.46 -4.70
C ILE A 35 2.61 -5.06 -6.00
N LYS A 36 3.15 -4.08 -6.72
CA LYS A 36 2.58 -3.65 -7.99
C LYS A 36 2.52 -4.80 -9.00
N THR A 37 3.61 -5.55 -9.11
CA THR A 37 3.67 -6.71 -9.99
C THR A 37 2.63 -7.76 -9.59
N LEU A 38 2.51 -8.02 -8.30
CA LEU A 38 1.52 -8.98 -7.79
C LEU A 38 0.10 -8.56 -8.17
N LEU A 39 -0.24 -7.29 -7.96
CA LEU A 39 -1.58 -6.79 -8.24
C LEU A 39 -1.90 -6.79 -9.73
N GLU A 40 -0.91 -6.51 -10.57
CA GLU A 40 -1.08 -6.54 -12.03
C GLU A 40 -1.32 -7.95 -12.55
N ASN A 41 -0.84 -8.95 -11.84
CA ASN A 41 -0.94 -10.36 -12.26
C ASN A 41 -1.97 -11.16 -11.47
N ASN A 42 -2.77 -10.50 -10.63
CA ASN A 42 -3.74 -11.21 -9.79
C ASN A 42 -5.06 -10.44 -9.72
N ASP A 43 -5.95 -10.77 -10.66
CA ASP A 43 -7.26 -10.11 -10.75
C ASP A 43 -8.12 -10.36 -9.53
N MET A 44 -8.03 -11.54 -8.93
CA MET A 44 -8.81 -11.86 -7.72
C MET A 44 -8.44 -10.94 -6.56
N LEU A 45 -7.14 -10.73 -6.36
CA LEU A 45 -6.66 -9.86 -5.30
C LEU A 45 -7.06 -8.42 -5.56
N MET A 46 -6.91 -7.96 -6.80
CA MET A 46 -7.30 -6.60 -7.17
C MET A 46 -8.81 -6.39 -6.99
N ASN A 47 -9.62 -7.38 -7.38
CA ASN A 47 -11.07 -7.30 -7.19
C ASN A 47 -11.44 -7.27 -5.71
N MET A 48 -10.76 -8.04 -4.89
CA MET A 48 -10.96 -8.04 -3.44
C MET A 48 -10.69 -6.64 -2.85
N ILE A 49 -9.59 -6.04 -3.26
CA ILE A 49 -9.21 -4.69 -2.79
C ILE A 49 -10.29 -3.66 -3.16
N LYS A 50 -10.85 -3.75 -4.35
CA LYS A 50 -11.83 -2.78 -4.87
C LYS A 50 -13.26 -3.06 -4.45
N SER A 51 -13.57 -4.26 -3.97
CA SER A 51 -14.94 -4.66 -3.69
C SER A 51 -15.53 -3.94 -2.48
N PRO A 52 -16.67 -3.24 -2.64
CA PRO A 52 -17.34 -2.64 -1.48
C PRO A 52 -18.07 -3.67 -0.63
N ALA A 53 -18.24 -4.90 -1.13
CA ALA A 53 -18.92 -5.97 -0.41
C ALA A 53 -18.04 -6.64 0.64
N ILE A 54 -16.72 -6.51 0.53
CA ILE A 54 -15.78 -7.12 1.45
C ILE A 54 -15.47 -6.14 2.58
N SER A 55 -15.56 -6.60 3.83
CA SER A 55 -15.35 -5.75 5.00
C SER A 55 -13.90 -5.30 5.12
N LYS A 56 -13.69 -4.20 5.86
CA LYS A 56 -12.35 -3.69 6.15
C LYS A 56 -11.52 -4.75 6.86
N ALA A 57 -12.12 -5.47 7.81
CA ALA A 57 -11.43 -6.52 8.56
C ALA A 57 -10.97 -7.65 7.66
N ASP A 58 -11.81 -8.06 6.70
CA ASP A 58 -11.45 -9.11 5.76
C ASP A 58 -10.35 -8.67 4.81
N LYS A 59 -10.41 -7.43 4.34
CA LYS A 59 -9.35 -6.87 3.49
C LYS A 59 -8.03 -6.81 4.24
N LEU A 60 -8.07 -6.35 5.50
CA LEU A 60 -6.89 -6.30 6.35
C LEU A 60 -6.26 -7.68 6.52
N SER A 61 -7.07 -8.66 6.86
CA SER A 61 -6.62 -10.05 7.03
C SER A 61 -5.97 -10.58 5.75
N SER A 62 -6.64 -10.38 4.62
CA SER A 62 -6.19 -10.90 3.33
C SER A 62 -4.89 -10.25 2.89
N ILE A 63 -4.81 -8.92 2.93
CA ILE A 63 -3.60 -8.23 2.47
C ILE A 63 -2.41 -8.53 3.40
N SER A 64 -2.65 -8.61 4.70
CA SER A 64 -1.60 -8.93 5.67
C SER A 64 -1.01 -10.32 5.41
N ALA A 65 -1.85 -11.30 5.15
CA ALA A 65 -1.41 -12.67 4.86
C ALA A 65 -0.56 -12.72 3.59
N VAL A 66 -1.00 -12.02 2.55
CA VAL A 66 -0.27 -11.97 1.28
C VAL A 66 1.09 -11.32 1.45
N LEU A 67 1.13 -10.18 2.13
CA LEU A 67 2.37 -9.43 2.31
C LEU A 67 3.38 -10.17 3.17
N LYS A 68 2.93 -10.90 4.17
CA LYS A 68 3.81 -11.74 4.99
C LYS A 68 4.49 -12.81 4.17
N ARG A 69 3.79 -13.39 3.20
CA ARG A 69 4.37 -14.39 2.29
C ARG A 69 5.41 -13.79 1.36
N MET A 70 5.25 -12.53 1.01
CA MET A 70 6.18 -11.82 0.12
C MET A 70 7.46 -11.41 0.82
N LYS A 71 7.51 -11.50 2.15
CA LYS A 71 8.68 -11.10 2.95
C LYS A 71 9.03 -9.62 2.78
N VAL A 72 8.03 -8.78 2.60
CA VAL A 72 8.23 -7.34 2.57
C VAL A 72 8.53 -6.83 3.98
N ASP A 73 9.05 -5.61 4.06
CA ASP A 73 9.37 -5.00 5.35
C ASP A 73 8.12 -4.85 6.21
N LYS A 74 8.30 -4.98 7.53
CA LYS A 74 7.19 -4.84 8.46
C LYS A 74 6.52 -3.47 8.37
N LEU A 75 7.27 -2.42 8.00
CA LEU A 75 6.68 -1.10 7.78
C LEU A 75 5.70 -1.13 6.61
N THR A 76 6.04 -1.82 5.53
CA THR A 76 5.15 -1.99 4.38
C THR A 76 3.87 -2.72 4.78
N ILE A 77 3.99 -3.80 5.55
CA ILE A 77 2.82 -4.57 6.03
C ILE A 77 1.93 -3.68 6.90
N LYS A 78 2.52 -2.97 7.85
CA LYS A 78 1.78 -2.09 8.75
C LYS A 78 1.08 -0.96 7.97
N PHE A 79 1.76 -0.39 7.00
CA PHE A 79 1.20 0.68 6.18
C PHE A 79 -0.02 0.21 5.40
N CYS A 80 0.10 -0.91 4.69
CA CYS A 80 -1.01 -1.48 3.93
C CYS A 80 -2.15 -1.92 4.85
N GLY A 81 -1.81 -2.45 6.03
CA GLY A 81 -2.80 -2.79 7.03
C GLY A 81 -3.59 -1.58 7.53
N THR A 82 -2.89 -0.47 7.72
CA THR A 82 -3.54 0.80 8.12
C THR A 82 -4.49 1.29 7.05
N LEU A 83 -4.09 1.21 5.78
CA LEU A 83 -4.97 1.57 4.67
C LEU A 83 -6.23 0.71 4.66
N ALA A 84 -6.06 -0.60 4.84
CA ALA A 84 -7.20 -1.53 4.87
C ALA A 84 -8.14 -1.22 6.04
N ALA A 85 -7.59 -1.01 7.24
CA ALA A 85 -8.37 -0.69 8.43
C ALA A 85 -9.15 0.61 8.27
N ASN A 86 -8.62 1.56 7.53
CA ASN A 86 -9.25 2.86 7.29
C ASN A 86 -10.19 2.86 6.08
N GLY A 87 -10.34 1.72 5.40
CA GLY A 87 -11.19 1.63 4.21
C GLY A 87 -10.57 2.32 3.00
N ARG A 88 -9.26 2.39 2.94
CA ARG A 88 -8.53 3.15 1.90
C ARG A 88 -7.55 2.31 1.10
N LEU A 89 -7.65 0.99 1.20
CA LEU A 89 -6.74 0.10 0.47
C LEU A 89 -6.87 0.27 -1.05
N ASN A 90 -8.03 0.70 -1.53
CA ASN A 90 -8.25 0.96 -2.95
C ASN A 90 -7.41 2.14 -3.49
N TYR A 91 -6.81 2.93 -2.62
CA TYR A 91 -5.91 4.02 -3.03
C TYR A 91 -4.43 3.58 -3.07
N LEU A 92 -4.16 2.31 -2.79
CA LEU A 92 -2.78 1.83 -2.69
C LEU A 92 -1.95 2.14 -3.93
N LYS A 93 -2.50 1.92 -5.12
CA LYS A 93 -1.78 2.16 -6.37
C LYS A 93 -1.38 3.63 -6.51
N GLN A 94 -2.32 4.54 -6.27
CA GLN A 94 -2.05 5.97 -6.35
C GLN A 94 -0.99 6.39 -5.31
N ILE A 95 -1.08 5.83 -4.12
CA ILE A 95 -0.12 6.12 -3.05
C ILE A 95 1.28 5.64 -3.45
N GLN A 96 1.38 4.45 -4.03
CA GLN A 96 2.65 3.93 -4.52
C GLN A 96 3.25 4.84 -5.58
N ASP A 97 2.45 5.30 -6.52
CA ASP A 97 2.90 6.18 -7.58
C ASP A 97 3.44 7.50 -7.02
N VAL A 98 2.74 8.10 -6.06
CA VAL A 98 3.20 9.33 -5.42
C VAL A 98 4.46 9.08 -4.61
N PHE A 99 4.53 7.97 -3.87
CA PHE A 99 5.71 7.62 -3.10
C PHE A 99 6.95 7.51 -4.00
N LEU A 100 6.83 6.79 -5.11
CA LEU A 100 7.93 6.64 -6.06
C LEU A 100 8.34 7.98 -6.66
N SER A 101 7.38 8.88 -6.88
CA SER A 101 7.65 10.22 -7.36
C SER A 101 8.44 11.04 -6.33
N ILE A 102 8.12 10.92 -5.05
CA ILE A 102 8.85 11.60 -3.98
C ILE A 102 10.29 11.11 -3.92
N VAL A 103 10.51 9.81 -4.09
CA VAL A 103 11.83 9.19 -4.01
C VAL A 103 12.73 9.60 -5.17
N SER A 104 12.18 9.75 -6.37
CA SER A 104 12.96 10.16 -7.54
C SER A 104 13.21 11.68 -7.61
#